data_dd6af88f1881d64858114449dd9d2102
#
_entry.id   dd6af88f1881d64858114449dd9d2102
#
_cell.length_a   1.000
_cell.length_b   1.000
_cell.length_c   1.000
_cell.angle_alpha   90.00
_cell.angle_beta   90.00
_cell.angle_gamma   90.00
#
_symmetry.space_group_name_H-M   'P 1'
#
loop_
_entity.id
_entity.type
_entity.pdbx_description
1 polymer ?
#
loop_
_entity_poly.entity_id
_entity_poly.type
_entity_poly.pdbx_seq_one_letter_code
_entity_poly.pdbx_strand_id
1 'polypeptide(L)'
;MKTPPELTTLSSEAYESVRRRILQGELPLGEAVSRRRIAAELGMSFLPVSEALMRLELEGLLESRPRAGTRVRIPSRDDVQGHYIVREALETQAARLFAKLATPRERTELKKLAARVDALARKADRLHYLQLHERLHRRIAECARCPALSHAIEQTHSLASTWLCVQGGGKLEKLDHPHEDLVNGLCDRDPDVATEAMRSHVQTSLQRTMIRLDPYFQLGHTSDRKFIRKGRGTTLPS
;
A
#
# COMPACT_ATOMS: atom_id res chain seq x y z
N MET A 1 -5.92 29.28 -13.89
CA MET A 1 -7.23 28.61 -13.88
C MET A 1 -7.21 27.61 -12.73
N LYS A 2 -8.08 27.75 -11.73
CA LYS A 2 -8.26 26.76 -10.68
C LYS A 2 -9.01 25.58 -11.28
N THR A 3 -8.41 24.39 -11.25
CA THR A 3 -9.10 23.13 -11.57
C THR A 3 -10.36 23.04 -10.68
N PRO A 4 -11.54 22.75 -11.24
CA PRO A 4 -12.73 22.55 -10.42
C PRO A 4 -12.47 21.40 -9.45
N PRO A 5 -13.06 21.42 -8.24
CA PRO A 5 -12.94 20.31 -7.30
C PRO A 5 -13.48 19.05 -8.00
N GLU A 6 -12.67 17.98 -8.06
CA GLU A 6 -13.14 16.66 -8.46
C GLU A 6 -14.38 16.34 -7.60
N LEU A 7 -15.52 16.21 -8.25
CA LEU A 7 -16.74 15.71 -7.61
C LEU A 7 -16.45 14.27 -7.17
N THR A 8 -16.08 14.10 -5.90
CA THR A 8 -15.92 12.77 -5.31
C THR A 8 -17.28 12.06 -5.42
N THR A 9 -17.30 10.96 -6.16
CA THR A 9 -18.50 10.14 -6.27
C THR A 9 -18.73 9.40 -4.95
N LEU A 10 -19.98 9.06 -4.63
CA LEU A 10 -20.30 8.23 -3.45
C LEU A 10 -19.53 6.91 -3.45
N SER A 11 -19.26 6.36 -4.63
CA SER A 11 -18.44 5.15 -4.78
C SER A 11 -16.97 5.40 -4.38
N SER A 12 -16.40 6.55 -4.76
CA SER A 12 -15.05 6.94 -4.35
C SER A 12 -14.97 7.21 -2.85
N GLU A 13 -15.98 7.81 -2.27
CA GLU A 13 -16.05 8.04 -0.81
C GLU A 13 -16.14 6.72 -0.03
N ALA A 14 -16.97 5.79 -0.47
CA ALA A 14 -17.07 4.46 0.11
C ALA A 14 -15.75 3.68 -0.02
N TYR A 15 -15.09 3.75 -1.19
CA TYR A 15 -13.78 3.15 -1.44
C TYR A 15 -12.73 3.67 -0.46
N GLU A 16 -12.57 4.99 -0.34
CA GLU A 16 -11.59 5.60 0.54
C GLU A 16 -11.87 5.29 2.02
N SER A 17 -13.16 5.24 2.42
CA SER A 17 -13.55 4.86 3.78
C SER A 17 -13.14 3.43 4.12
N VAL A 18 -13.45 2.46 3.27
CA VAL A 18 -13.10 1.04 3.51
C VAL A 18 -11.60 0.84 3.44
N ARG A 19 -10.91 1.41 2.43
CA ARG A 19 -9.46 1.35 2.29
C ARG A 19 -8.75 1.88 3.54
N ARG A 20 -9.16 3.05 4.03
CA ARG A 20 -8.61 3.64 5.26
C ARG A 20 -8.78 2.72 6.47
N ARG A 21 -9.94 2.09 6.65
CA ARG A 21 -10.20 1.16 7.75
C ARG A 21 -9.32 -0.09 7.69
N ILE A 22 -9.01 -0.58 6.48
CA ILE A 22 -8.05 -1.66 6.30
C ILE A 22 -6.65 -1.19 6.72
N LEU A 23 -6.22 -0.01 6.24
CA LEU A 23 -4.90 0.56 6.55
C LEU A 23 -4.72 0.87 8.05
N GLN A 24 -5.78 1.25 8.74
CA GLN A 24 -5.78 1.52 10.18
C GLN A 24 -5.89 0.26 11.04
N GLY A 25 -6.14 -0.90 10.41
CA GLY A 25 -6.31 -2.17 11.12
C GLY A 25 -7.69 -2.36 11.76
N GLU A 26 -8.64 -1.46 11.50
CA GLU A 26 -10.04 -1.61 11.92
C GLU A 26 -10.73 -2.78 11.20
N LEU A 27 -10.26 -3.07 9.98
CA LEU A 27 -10.61 -4.25 9.21
C LEU A 27 -9.34 -5.08 8.99
N PRO A 28 -8.99 -5.99 9.91
CA PRO A 28 -7.79 -6.79 9.80
C PRO A 28 -7.87 -7.84 8.67
N LEU A 29 -6.72 -8.44 8.31
CA LEU A 29 -6.67 -9.53 7.34
C LEU A 29 -7.60 -10.67 7.74
N GLY A 30 -8.40 -11.15 6.78
CA GLY A 30 -9.38 -12.20 6.97
C GLY A 30 -10.73 -11.73 7.55
N GLU A 31 -10.86 -10.47 7.98
CA GLU A 31 -12.11 -9.92 8.51
C GLU A 31 -13.21 -9.89 7.43
N ALA A 32 -14.42 -10.30 7.82
CA ALA A 32 -15.59 -10.28 6.95
C ALA A 32 -16.09 -8.84 6.72
N VAL A 33 -16.26 -8.47 5.46
CA VAL A 33 -16.75 -7.15 5.03
C VAL A 33 -18.19 -7.27 4.55
N SER A 34 -19.13 -6.71 5.31
CA SER A 34 -20.55 -6.71 4.96
C SER A 34 -20.93 -5.44 4.20
N ARG A 35 -21.33 -5.59 2.93
CA ARG A 35 -21.86 -4.49 2.09
C ARG A 35 -23.01 -3.75 2.77
N ARG A 36 -23.93 -4.51 3.39
CA ARG A 36 -25.09 -3.93 4.09
C ARG A 36 -24.67 -3.09 5.30
N ARG A 37 -23.69 -3.58 6.08
CA ARG A 37 -23.17 -2.85 7.23
C ARG A 37 -22.46 -1.56 6.80
N ILE A 38 -21.58 -1.64 5.78
CA ILE A 38 -20.87 -0.45 5.25
C ILE A 38 -21.86 0.58 4.71
N ALA A 39 -22.89 0.15 3.96
CA ALA A 39 -23.90 1.05 3.42
C ALA A 39 -24.67 1.77 4.54
N ALA A 40 -25.05 1.04 5.60
CA ALA A 40 -25.74 1.62 6.76
C ALA A 40 -24.83 2.60 7.53
N GLU A 41 -23.57 2.25 7.75
CA GLU A 41 -22.59 3.09 8.46
C GLU A 41 -22.28 4.39 7.72
N LEU A 42 -22.23 4.35 6.36
CA LEU A 42 -21.96 5.51 5.54
C LEU A 42 -23.22 6.30 5.13
N GLY A 43 -24.42 5.82 5.46
CA GLY A 43 -25.66 6.43 5.03
C GLY A 43 -25.87 6.40 3.52
N MET A 44 -25.30 5.42 2.82
CA MET A 44 -25.29 5.28 1.36
C MET A 44 -26.21 4.16 0.89
N SER A 45 -26.67 4.27 -0.37
CA SER A 45 -27.34 3.16 -1.02
C SER A 45 -26.36 1.99 -1.30
N PHE A 46 -26.92 0.84 -1.65
CA PHE A 46 -26.15 -0.39 -1.84
C PHE A 46 -25.21 -0.35 -3.05
N LEU A 47 -25.58 0.39 -4.11
CA LEU A 47 -24.83 0.41 -5.38
C LEU A 47 -23.42 1.00 -5.24
N PRO A 48 -23.23 2.26 -4.75
CA PRO A 48 -21.89 2.85 -4.62
C PRO A 48 -20.97 2.04 -3.71
N VAL A 49 -21.51 1.42 -2.66
CA VAL A 49 -20.72 0.53 -1.78
C VAL A 49 -20.30 -0.73 -2.53
N SER A 50 -21.17 -1.32 -3.35
CA SER A 50 -20.84 -2.51 -4.15
C SER A 50 -19.75 -2.22 -5.16
N GLU A 51 -19.79 -1.07 -5.84
CA GLU A 51 -18.74 -0.62 -6.76
C GLU A 51 -17.41 -0.39 -6.05
N ALA A 52 -17.45 0.24 -4.89
CA ALA A 52 -16.25 0.46 -4.06
C ALA A 52 -15.59 -0.87 -3.63
N LEU A 53 -16.39 -1.83 -3.14
CA LEU A 53 -15.85 -3.13 -2.73
C LEU A 53 -15.34 -3.95 -3.92
N MET A 54 -16.00 -3.88 -5.08
CA MET A 54 -15.52 -4.51 -6.30
C MET A 54 -14.17 -3.92 -6.75
N ARG A 55 -13.99 -2.61 -6.65
CA ARG A 55 -12.71 -1.96 -6.92
C ARG A 55 -11.61 -2.44 -5.98
N LEU A 56 -11.89 -2.51 -4.67
CA LEU A 56 -10.94 -3.05 -3.68
C LEU A 56 -10.60 -4.52 -3.93
N GLU A 57 -11.54 -5.30 -4.46
CA GLU A 57 -11.33 -6.69 -4.86
C GLU A 57 -10.42 -6.80 -6.09
N LEU A 58 -10.65 -5.96 -7.12
CA LEU A 58 -9.77 -5.87 -8.29
C LEU A 58 -8.34 -5.44 -7.92
N GLU A 59 -8.19 -4.58 -6.93
CA GLU A 59 -6.90 -4.17 -6.37
C GLU A 59 -6.26 -5.25 -5.46
N GLY A 60 -6.95 -6.36 -5.20
CA GLY A 60 -6.45 -7.46 -4.37
C GLY A 60 -6.49 -7.22 -2.86
N LEU A 61 -7.18 -6.18 -2.39
CA LEU A 61 -7.37 -5.87 -0.96
C LEU A 61 -8.48 -6.69 -0.32
N LEU A 62 -9.49 -7.02 -1.10
CA LEU A 62 -10.61 -7.87 -0.72
C LEU A 62 -10.63 -9.13 -1.57
N GLU A 63 -11.29 -10.15 -1.09
CA GLU A 63 -11.66 -11.34 -1.87
C GLU A 63 -13.11 -11.72 -1.58
N SER A 64 -13.85 -12.11 -2.63
CA SER A 64 -15.21 -12.62 -2.52
C SER A 64 -15.25 -14.10 -2.89
N ARG A 65 -15.97 -14.90 -2.11
CA ARG A 65 -16.21 -16.32 -2.42
C ARG A 65 -17.70 -16.59 -2.50
N PRO A 66 -18.17 -17.39 -3.43
CA PRO A 66 -19.57 -17.80 -3.51
C PRO A 66 -20.06 -18.36 -2.17
N ARG A 67 -21.20 -17.90 -1.71
CA ARG A 67 -21.86 -18.32 -0.44
C ARG A 67 -21.10 -17.97 0.85
N ALA A 68 -19.91 -17.40 0.75
CA ALA A 68 -19.05 -17.08 1.88
C ALA A 68 -18.86 -15.58 2.12
N GLY A 69 -19.30 -14.76 1.16
CA GLY A 69 -19.23 -13.30 1.26
C GLY A 69 -17.87 -12.71 0.89
N THR A 70 -17.68 -11.46 1.25
CA THR A 70 -16.47 -10.67 1.01
C THR A 70 -15.66 -10.56 2.30
N ARG A 71 -14.33 -10.62 2.20
CA ARG A 71 -13.41 -10.43 3.34
C ARG A 71 -12.14 -9.69 2.92
N VAL A 72 -11.42 -9.13 3.89
CA VAL A 72 -10.07 -8.62 3.66
C VAL A 72 -9.16 -9.79 3.29
N ARG A 73 -8.48 -9.69 2.14
CA ARG A 73 -7.67 -10.79 1.60
C ARG A 73 -6.44 -11.05 2.47
N ILE A 74 -6.18 -12.31 2.77
CA ILE A 74 -4.92 -12.79 3.32
C ILE A 74 -4.05 -13.20 2.12
N PRO A 75 -2.93 -12.52 1.83
CA PRO A 75 -2.07 -12.91 0.71
C PRO A 75 -1.31 -14.20 1.03
N SER A 76 -0.99 -14.99 0.01
CA SER A 76 0.00 -16.07 0.12
C SER A 76 1.43 -15.51 0.04
N ARG A 77 2.43 -16.34 0.37
CA ARG A 77 3.84 -15.98 0.18
C ARG A 77 4.15 -15.66 -1.28
N ASP A 78 3.63 -16.49 -2.19
CA ASP A 78 3.84 -16.33 -3.63
C ASP A 78 3.17 -15.06 -4.16
N ASP A 79 1.98 -14.68 -3.64
CA ASP A 79 1.35 -13.40 -3.97
C ASP A 79 2.26 -12.22 -3.62
N VAL A 80 2.84 -12.24 -2.42
CA VAL A 80 3.72 -11.16 -1.96
C VAL A 80 5.00 -11.12 -2.78
N GLN A 81 5.66 -12.26 -2.98
CA GLN A 81 6.90 -12.33 -3.76
C GLN A 81 6.67 -11.89 -5.20
N GLY A 82 5.63 -12.41 -5.87
CA GLY A 82 5.29 -12.04 -7.24
C GLY A 82 4.99 -10.55 -7.40
N HIS A 83 4.27 -9.98 -6.43
CA HIS A 83 3.97 -8.55 -6.41
C HIS A 83 5.24 -7.69 -6.29
N TYR A 84 6.18 -8.08 -5.43
CA TYR A 84 7.44 -7.36 -5.26
C TYR A 84 8.40 -7.52 -6.46
N ILE A 85 8.35 -8.63 -7.22
CA ILE A 85 9.05 -8.77 -8.49
C ILE A 85 8.56 -7.71 -9.49
N VAL A 86 7.24 -7.53 -9.61
CA VAL A 86 6.66 -6.50 -10.49
C VAL A 86 7.04 -5.10 -10.03
N ARG A 87 6.99 -4.82 -8.73
CA ARG A 87 7.42 -3.54 -8.16
C ARG A 87 8.87 -3.24 -8.48
N GLU A 88 9.79 -4.20 -8.27
CA GLU A 88 11.21 -4.02 -8.57
C GLU A 88 11.40 -3.65 -10.03
N ALA A 89 10.78 -4.36 -10.96
CA ALA A 89 10.88 -4.09 -12.39
C ALA A 89 10.40 -2.67 -12.76
N LEU A 90 9.27 -2.23 -12.22
CA LEU A 90 8.70 -0.92 -12.50
C LEU A 90 9.46 0.21 -11.81
N GLU A 91 9.75 0.07 -10.53
CA GLU A 91 10.36 1.13 -9.73
C GLU A 91 11.84 1.35 -10.07
N THR A 92 12.60 0.29 -10.40
CA THR A 92 13.99 0.45 -10.88
C THR A 92 14.03 1.16 -12.22
N GLN A 93 13.07 0.91 -13.11
CA GLN A 93 12.97 1.66 -14.36
C GLN A 93 12.62 3.15 -14.11
N ALA A 94 11.72 3.44 -13.15
CA ALA A 94 11.41 4.81 -12.78
C ALA A 94 12.63 5.53 -12.17
N ALA A 95 13.40 4.85 -11.33
CA ALA A 95 14.63 5.36 -10.75
C ALA A 95 15.70 5.70 -11.82
N ARG A 96 15.85 4.81 -12.79
CA ARG A 96 16.74 5.01 -13.94
C ARG A 96 16.37 6.26 -14.75
N LEU A 97 15.09 6.44 -15.02
CA LEU A 97 14.57 7.62 -15.73
C LEU A 97 14.67 8.88 -14.88
N PHE A 98 14.37 8.80 -13.58
CA PHE A 98 14.54 9.90 -12.64
C PHE A 98 15.98 10.44 -12.66
N ALA A 99 16.99 9.56 -12.60
CA ALA A 99 18.38 9.95 -12.63
C ALA A 99 18.73 10.77 -13.88
N LYS A 100 18.11 10.46 -15.03
CA LYS A 100 18.34 11.15 -16.30
C LYS A 100 17.54 12.43 -16.45
N LEU A 101 16.29 12.46 -16.00
CA LEU A 101 15.31 13.46 -16.41
C LEU A 101 14.92 14.47 -15.31
N ALA A 102 15.16 14.12 -14.04
CA ALA A 102 14.75 14.98 -12.93
C ALA A 102 15.55 16.28 -12.88
N THR A 103 14.84 17.38 -12.75
CA THR A 103 15.42 18.72 -12.61
C THR A 103 16.09 18.91 -11.24
N PRO A 104 17.00 19.88 -11.07
CA PRO A 104 17.58 20.21 -9.75
C PRO A 104 16.52 20.54 -8.69
N ARG A 105 15.44 21.22 -9.10
CA ARG A 105 14.32 21.56 -8.20
C ARG A 105 13.61 20.30 -7.71
N GLU A 106 13.29 19.37 -8.61
CA GLU A 106 12.62 18.10 -8.26
C GLU A 106 13.47 17.24 -7.32
N ARG A 107 14.78 17.16 -7.55
CA ARG A 107 15.72 16.47 -6.65
C ARG A 107 15.70 17.08 -5.24
N THR A 108 15.71 18.42 -5.15
CA THR A 108 15.63 19.13 -3.87
C THR A 108 14.29 18.90 -3.17
N GLU A 109 13.19 18.93 -3.90
CA GLU A 109 11.85 18.67 -3.37
C GLU A 109 11.74 17.21 -2.85
N LEU A 110 12.30 16.26 -3.59
CA LEU A 110 12.29 14.85 -3.22
C LEU A 110 13.10 14.58 -1.94
N LYS A 111 14.29 15.19 -1.79
CA LYS A 111 15.09 15.11 -0.56
C LYS A 111 14.33 15.61 0.66
N LYS A 112 13.64 16.75 0.54
CA LYS A 112 12.80 17.29 1.62
C LYS A 112 11.64 16.35 1.96
N LEU A 113 11.05 15.69 0.96
CA LEU A 113 9.96 14.75 1.16
C LEU A 113 10.45 13.48 1.86
N ALA A 114 11.60 12.92 1.48
CA ALA A 114 12.22 11.76 2.12
C ALA A 114 12.50 12.02 3.61
N ALA A 115 13.13 13.13 3.94
CA ALA A 115 13.39 13.52 5.34
C ALA A 115 12.09 13.61 6.17
N ARG A 116 10.99 14.10 5.58
CA ARG A 116 9.68 14.15 6.25
C ARG A 116 9.09 12.76 6.46
N VAL A 117 9.21 11.84 5.49
CA VAL A 117 8.78 10.46 5.61
C VAL A 117 9.53 9.78 6.76
N ASP A 118 10.85 9.90 6.80
CA ASP A 118 11.69 9.28 7.81
C ASP A 118 11.46 9.86 9.21
N ALA A 119 11.17 11.16 9.31
CA ALA A 119 10.77 11.78 10.57
C ALA A 119 9.42 11.24 11.09
N LEU A 120 8.47 10.91 10.23
CA LEU A 120 7.17 10.32 10.61
C LEU A 120 7.27 8.84 10.96
N ALA A 121 8.20 8.10 10.39
CA ALA A 121 8.41 6.69 10.72
C ALA A 121 8.74 6.47 12.21
N ARG A 122 9.25 7.52 12.89
CA ARG A 122 9.55 7.52 14.33
C ARG A 122 8.34 7.89 15.20
N LYS A 123 7.23 8.34 14.59
CA LYS A 123 6.02 8.78 15.27
C LYS A 123 4.91 7.73 15.16
N ALA A 124 3.93 7.77 16.06
CA ALA A 124 2.80 6.85 16.05
C ALA A 124 1.75 7.14 14.95
N ASP A 125 1.93 8.21 14.17
CA ASP A 125 0.98 8.61 13.11
C ASP A 125 1.22 7.82 11.82
N ARG A 126 0.70 6.60 11.84
CA ARG A 126 0.86 5.63 10.75
C ARG A 126 0.17 6.07 9.45
N LEU A 127 -1.02 6.64 9.54
CA LEU A 127 -1.77 7.06 8.35
C LEU A 127 -1.04 8.18 7.60
N HIS A 128 -0.56 9.17 8.33
CA HIS A 128 0.20 10.27 7.74
C HIS A 128 1.56 9.81 7.17
N TYR A 129 2.22 8.87 7.85
CA TYR A 129 3.42 8.23 7.31
C TYR A 129 3.15 7.59 5.94
N LEU A 130 2.07 6.79 5.82
CA LEU A 130 1.73 6.13 4.57
C LEU A 130 1.40 7.09 3.44
N GLN A 131 0.63 8.13 3.73
CA GLN A 131 0.29 9.14 2.74
C GLN A 131 1.54 9.83 2.18
N LEU A 132 2.51 10.18 3.05
CA LEU A 132 3.77 10.77 2.61
C LEU A 132 4.67 9.75 1.90
N HIS A 133 4.70 8.51 2.35
CA HIS A 133 5.44 7.42 1.71
C HIS A 133 4.92 7.16 0.29
N GLU A 134 3.60 7.00 0.11
CA GLU A 134 2.99 6.86 -1.22
C GLU A 134 3.27 8.08 -2.11
N ARG A 135 3.21 9.29 -1.54
CA ARG A 135 3.54 10.51 -2.26
C ARG A 135 5.00 10.54 -2.72
N LEU A 136 5.94 10.05 -1.90
CA LEU A 136 7.35 9.98 -2.26
C LEU A 136 7.56 9.10 -3.50
N HIS A 137 7.05 7.87 -3.49
CA HIS A 137 7.17 6.95 -4.61
C HIS A 137 6.45 7.44 -5.87
N ARG A 138 5.25 8.01 -5.72
CA ARG A 138 4.54 8.66 -6.82
C ARG A 138 5.37 9.78 -7.45
N ARG A 139 6.00 10.62 -6.62
CA ARG A 139 6.83 11.72 -7.13
C ARG A 139 8.06 11.23 -7.91
N ILE A 140 8.67 10.14 -7.49
CA ILE A 140 9.76 9.49 -8.26
C ILE A 140 9.24 9.05 -9.63
N ALA A 141 8.08 8.39 -9.67
CA ALA A 141 7.47 7.91 -10.90
C ALA A 141 7.06 9.06 -11.85
N GLU A 142 6.49 10.14 -11.34
CA GLU A 142 6.13 11.35 -12.12
C GLU A 142 7.37 11.98 -12.78
N CYS A 143 8.49 12.06 -12.05
CA CYS A 143 9.73 12.59 -12.56
C CYS A 143 10.38 11.71 -13.66
N ALA A 144 9.96 10.45 -13.78
CA ALA A 144 10.35 9.57 -14.88
C ALA A 144 9.72 9.97 -16.24
N ARG A 145 8.77 10.92 -16.25
CA ARG A 145 8.13 11.43 -17.48
C ARG A 145 7.45 10.35 -18.34
N CYS A 146 7.01 9.26 -17.73
CA CYS A 146 6.31 8.16 -18.40
C CYS A 146 4.96 7.90 -17.69
N PRO A 147 3.84 8.47 -18.17
CA PRO A 147 2.54 8.32 -17.52
C PRO A 147 2.08 6.87 -17.34
N ALA A 148 2.35 5.99 -18.32
CA ALA A 148 2.02 4.58 -18.23
C ALA A 148 2.77 3.88 -17.09
N LEU A 149 4.07 4.20 -16.92
CA LEU A 149 4.89 3.67 -15.82
C LEU A 149 4.41 4.19 -14.47
N SER A 150 4.09 5.48 -14.37
CA SER A 150 3.56 6.11 -13.15
C SER A 150 2.25 5.45 -12.73
N HIS A 151 1.34 5.22 -13.67
CA HIS A 151 0.06 4.55 -13.38
C HIS A 151 0.25 3.10 -12.90
N ALA A 152 1.13 2.33 -13.55
CA ALA A 152 1.44 0.97 -13.13
C ALA A 152 2.06 0.91 -11.73
N ILE A 153 2.96 1.84 -11.40
CA ILE A 153 3.56 1.95 -10.06
C ILE A 153 2.50 2.29 -9.01
N GLU A 154 1.60 3.21 -9.29
CA GLU A 154 0.54 3.61 -8.36
C GLU A 154 -0.36 2.43 -7.99
N GLN A 155 -0.74 1.60 -8.96
CA GLN A 155 -1.52 0.38 -8.72
C GLN A 155 -0.78 -0.61 -7.81
N THR A 156 0.51 -0.83 -8.05
CA THR A 156 1.30 -1.77 -7.23
C THR A 156 1.59 -1.25 -5.82
N HIS A 157 1.77 0.06 -5.65
CA HIS A 157 2.05 0.65 -4.33
C HIS A 157 0.86 0.54 -3.36
N SER A 158 -0.36 0.66 -3.83
CA SER A 158 -1.57 0.58 -3.00
C SER A 158 -1.62 -0.72 -2.19
N LEU A 159 -1.36 -1.86 -2.84
CA LEU A 159 -1.41 -3.17 -2.19
C LEU A 159 -0.24 -3.39 -1.22
N ALA A 160 0.98 -3.04 -1.62
CA ALA A 160 2.16 -3.18 -0.77
C ALA A 160 2.07 -2.32 0.50
N SER A 161 1.58 -1.08 0.39
CA SER A 161 1.33 -0.20 1.53
C SER A 161 0.33 -0.81 2.50
N THR A 162 -0.69 -1.49 1.98
CA THR A 162 -1.67 -2.20 2.81
C THR A 162 -1.03 -3.33 3.60
N TRP A 163 -0.21 -4.17 2.99
CA TRP A 163 0.47 -5.26 3.68
C TRP A 163 1.44 -4.77 4.76
N LEU A 164 2.13 -3.66 4.52
CA LEU A 164 2.97 -3.03 5.53
C LEU A 164 2.19 -2.54 6.75
N CYS A 165 0.87 -2.31 6.60
CA CYS A 165 0.06 -1.63 7.59
C CYS A 165 -0.94 -2.49 8.33
N VAL A 166 -1.26 -3.64 7.78
CA VAL A 166 -2.31 -4.52 8.31
C VAL A 166 -1.99 -5.08 9.70
N GLN A 167 -0.75 -5.10 10.13
CA GLN A 167 -0.43 -5.48 11.51
C GLN A 167 -0.66 -4.32 12.47
N GLY A 168 -1.63 -4.54 13.37
CA GLY A 168 -2.08 -3.57 14.34
C GLY A 168 -1.01 -2.88 15.16
N GLY A 169 -1.30 -1.67 15.57
CA GLY A 169 -0.91 -0.98 16.80
C GLY A 169 0.57 -0.86 17.21
N GLY A 170 1.47 -1.62 16.62
CA GLY A 170 2.91 -1.55 16.94
C GLY A 170 3.56 -0.29 16.37
N LYS A 171 4.54 0.25 17.09
CA LYS A 171 5.45 1.26 16.55
C LYS A 171 6.04 0.74 15.24
N LEU A 172 6.07 1.58 14.20
CA LEU A 172 6.87 1.29 13.02
C LEU A 172 8.29 0.98 13.51
N GLU A 173 8.80 -0.21 13.17
CA GLU A 173 10.16 -0.58 13.51
C GLU A 173 11.13 0.47 12.99
N LYS A 174 12.25 0.65 13.73
CA LYS A 174 13.29 1.57 13.30
C LYS A 174 13.66 1.26 11.86
N LEU A 175 13.61 2.29 11.00
CA LEU A 175 13.99 2.15 9.59
C LEU A 175 15.50 1.86 9.54
N ASP A 176 15.87 0.62 9.18
CA ASP A 176 17.29 0.28 8.97
C ASP A 176 17.84 0.91 7.68
N HIS A 177 16.96 1.26 6.75
CA HIS A 177 17.28 1.95 5.52
C HIS A 177 16.31 3.12 5.34
N PRO A 178 16.73 4.35 5.69
CA PRO A 178 15.90 5.54 5.53
C PRO A 178 15.68 5.86 4.05
N HIS A 179 14.54 6.53 3.77
CA HIS A 179 14.24 7.00 2.42
C HIS A 179 15.21 8.08 1.94
N GLU A 180 15.91 8.74 2.88
CA GLU A 180 16.98 9.67 2.55
C GLU A 180 18.11 8.98 1.80
N ASP A 181 18.49 7.75 2.16
CA ASP A 181 19.52 6.98 1.47
C ASP A 181 19.10 6.61 0.06
N LEU A 182 17.84 6.14 -0.11
CA LEU A 182 17.26 5.91 -1.41
C LEU A 182 17.34 7.17 -2.29
N VAL A 183 16.86 8.30 -1.79
CA VAL A 183 16.78 9.54 -2.58
C VAL A 183 18.17 10.11 -2.86
N ASN A 184 19.15 9.91 -1.98
CA ASN A 184 20.54 10.27 -2.27
C ASN A 184 21.09 9.46 -3.45
N GLY A 185 20.86 8.14 -3.48
CA GLY A 185 21.24 7.30 -4.62
C GLY A 185 20.53 7.73 -5.93
N LEU A 186 19.24 8.06 -5.87
CA LEU A 186 18.50 8.57 -7.05
C LEU A 186 19.06 9.92 -7.55
N CYS A 187 19.59 10.75 -6.66
CA CYS A 187 20.15 12.06 -6.99
C CYS A 187 21.59 12.05 -7.47
N ASP A 188 22.26 10.91 -7.48
CA ASP A 188 23.65 10.75 -7.98
C ASP A 188 23.78 11.11 -9.46
N ARG A 189 22.72 11.04 -10.23
CA ARG A 189 22.64 11.22 -11.69
C ARG A 189 23.20 10.05 -12.51
N ASP A 190 23.81 9.05 -11.89
CA ASP A 190 24.13 7.80 -12.53
C ASP A 190 22.89 6.89 -12.53
N PRO A 191 22.38 6.50 -13.71
CA PRO A 191 21.19 5.65 -13.80
C PRO A 191 21.39 4.26 -13.20
N ASP A 192 22.60 3.74 -13.15
CA ASP A 192 22.85 2.41 -12.61
C ASP A 192 22.94 2.47 -11.08
N VAL A 193 23.53 3.52 -10.50
CA VAL A 193 23.48 3.81 -9.05
C VAL A 193 22.04 4.00 -8.59
N ALA A 194 21.24 4.77 -9.32
CA ALA A 194 19.84 4.99 -9.01
C ALA A 194 19.02 3.70 -9.06
N THR A 195 19.28 2.86 -10.07
CA THR A 195 18.62 1.55 -10.21
C THR A 195 18.94 0.64 -9.04
N GLU A 196 20.19 0.58 -8.60
CA GLU A 196 20.61 -0.28 -7.50
C GLU A 196 20.08 0.22 -6.15
N ALA A 197 20.07 1.53 -5.92
CA ALA A 197 19.46 2.12 -4.72
C ALA A 197 17.97 1.75 -4.62
N MET A 198 17.22 1.82 -5.72
CA MET A 198 15.81 1.43 -5.74
C MET A 198 15.63 -0.08 -5.55
N ARG A 199 16.46 -0.92 -6.21
CA ARG A 199 16.41 -2.38 -6.04
C ARG A 199 16.61 -2.77 -4.58
N SER A 200 17.63 -2.26 -3.93
CA SER A 200 17.92 -2.50 -2.52
C SER A 200 16.74 -2.08 -1.62
N HIS A 201 16.16 -0.91 -1.90
CA HIS A 201 14.99 -0.43 -1.16
C HIS A 201 13.77 -1.35 -1.30
N VAL A 202 13.45 -1.81 -2.51
CA VAL A 202 12.31 -2.72 -2.76
C VAL A 202 12.56 -4.09 -2.11
N GLN A 203 13.77 -4.64 -2.19
CA GLN A 203 14.13 -5.92 -1.58
C GLN A 203 14.07 -5.86 -0.05
N THR A 204 14.54 -4.78 0.55
CA THR A 204 14.42 -4.56 2.00
C THR A 204 12.94 -4.47 2.42
N SER A 205 12.13 -3.77 1.62
CA SER A 205 10.69 -3.69 1.84
C SER A 205 10.00 -5.06 1.73
N LEU A 206 10.41 -5.91 0.77
CA LEU A 206 9.94 -7.30 0.67
C LEU A 206 10.25 -8.09 1.93
N GLN A 207 11.50 -8.08 2.39
CA GLN A 207 11.92 -8.82 3.58
C GLN A 207 11.08 -8.43 4.80
N ARG A 208 10.88 -7.14 5.03
CA ARG A 208 10.03 -6.62 6.12
C ARG A 208 8.58 -7.08 5.99
N THR A 209 8.03 -7.02 4.78
CA THR A 209 6.66 -7.46 4.52
C THR A 209 6.51 -8.96 4.77
N MET A 210 7.46 -9.78 4.34
CA MET A 210 7.45 -11.23 4.57
C MET A 210 7.49 -11.58 6.06
N ILE A 211 8.34 -10.91 6.84
CA ILE A 211 8.41 -11.11 8.30
C ILE A 211 7.08 -10.74 8.96
N ARG A 212 6.49 -9.61 8.58
CA ARG A 212 5.22 -9.13 9.15
C ARG A 212 4.04 -10.04 8.83
N LEU A 213 4.00 -10.58 7.63
CA LEU A 213 2.92 -11.44 7.18
C LEU A 213 3.10 -12.90 7.57
N ASP A 214 4.25 -13.31 8.13
CA ASP A 214 4.55 -14.70 8.48
C ASP A 214 3.44 -15.36 9.34
N PRO A 215 2.90 -14.72 10.38
CA PRO A 215 1.80 -15.30 11.17
C PRO A 215 0.54 -15.58 10.34
N TYR A 216 0.28 -14.80 9.29
CA TYR A 216 -0.90 -14.94 8.44
C TYR A 216 -0.74 -16.00 7.37
N PHE A 217 0.48 -16.26 6.89
CA PHE A 217 0.74 -17.31 5.90
C PHE A 217 0.37 -18.69 6.42
N GLN A 218 0.54 -18.93 7.71
CA GLN A 218 0.16 -20.18 8.35
C GLN A 218 -1.36 -20.33 8.52
N LEU A 219 -2.07 -19.22 8.68
CA LEU A 219 -3.54 -19.20 8.76
C LEU A 219 -4.20 -19.46 7.41
N GLY A 220 -3.59 -19.01 6.30
CA GLY A 220 -4.09 -19.23 4.94
C GLY A 220 -4.20 -20.71 4.56
N HIS A 221 -3.26 -21.55 5.00
CA HIS A 221 -3.29 -23.00 4.77
C HIS A 221 -4.36 -23.73 5.59
N THR A 222 -4.81 -23.19 6.72
CA THR A 222 -5.87 -23.77 7.56
C THR A 222 -7.26 -23.26 7.18
N SER A 223 -7.38 -22.09 6.55
CA SER A 223 -8.68 -21.50 6.24
C SER A 223 -9.36 -22.05 4.99
N ASP A 224 -8.67 -22.84 4.18
CA ASP A 224 -9.31 -23.63 3.12
C ASP A 224 -10.21 -24.74 3.70
N ARG A 225 -10.07 -25.08 4.99
CA ARG A 225 -10.88 -26.13 5.63
C ARG A 225 -11.98 -25.61 6.56
N LYS A 226 -11.96 -24.34 7.02
CA LYS A 226 -13.05 -23.81 7.84
C LYS A 226 -13.19 -22.31 7.60
N PHE A 227 -14.14 -21.93 6.76
CA PHE A 227 -14.78 -20.63 6.91
C PHE A 227 -15.23 -20.51 8.36
N ILE A 228 -14.53 -19.70 9.14
CA ILE A 228 -14.83 -19.55 10.57
C ILE A 228 -16.24 -18.99 10.67
N ARG A 229 -17.10 -19.86 11.07
CA ARG A 229 -18.45 -19.60 11.46
C ARG A 229 -18.41 -18.79 12.77
N LYS A 230 -18.88 -17.54 12.71
CA LYS A 230 -19.24 -16.64 13.81
C LYS A 230 -18.11 -15.97 14.59
N GLY A 231 -18.21 -14.63 14.52
CA GLY A 231 -17.64 -13.74 15.52
C GLY A 231 -18.10 -14.11 16.94
N ARG A 232 -17.10 -14.33 17.75
CA ARG A 232 -16.99 -14.02 19.17
C ARG A 232 -15.52 -14.14 19.54
N GLY A 233 -14.94 -13.00 19.91
CA GLY A 233 -13.80 -12.88 20.81
C GLY A 233 -12.71 -13.93 20.68
N THR A 234 -11.68 -13.63 19.90
CA THR A 234 -10.38 -14.28 20.12
C THR A 234 -9.35 -13.17 20.23
N THR A 235 -9.03 -12.82 21.47
CA THR A 235 -7.79 -12.15 21.83
C THR A 235 -6.64 -13.01 21.35
N LEU A 236 -5.70 -12.44 20.60
CA LEU A 236 -4.42 -13.04 20.28
C LEU A 236 -3.67 -13.35 21.59
N PRO A 237 -2.99 -14.49 21.71
CA PRO A 237 -2.11 -14.72 22.83
C PRO A 237 -0.92 -13.77 22.78
N SER A 238 -0.61 -13.20 23.93
CA SER A 238 0.52 -12.32 24.24
C SER A 238 1.88 -12.94 23.94
#